data_acd6e9c70b0e326e3c98fa8218e175f9
#
_entry.id   acd6e9c70b0e326e3c98fa8218e175f9
#
_cell.length_a   1.000
_cell.length_b   1.000
_cell.length_c   1.000
_cell.angle_alpha   90.00
_cell.angle_beta   90.00
_cell.angle_gamma   90.00
#
_symmetry.space_group_name_H-M   'P 1'
#
loop_
_entity.id
_entity.type
_entity.pdbx_description
1 polymer ?
#
loop_
_entity_poly.entity_id
_entity_poly.type
_entity_poly.pdbx_seq_one_letter_code
_entity_poly.pdbx_strand_id
1 'polypeptide(L)'
;MASEEVKQSVCNFAVDLYRQVVKKQGVGLSNVFISPLSIYTAVAMTMAGADGQTKNEILASLHLSKVDNPNEAVGSIVQQYLRSKTGVELALANRLFALRPATVSPEYSQLIGKVYNAATEELSTLPSNDAKREHINKWVAENTANKITSLLPSGSITNDTVLSVINALYFKGI
;
A
#
# COMPACT_ATOMS: atom_id res chain seq x y z
N MET A 1 6.57 -3.45 -23.60
CA MET A 1 6.52 -4.86 -23.10
C MET A 1 6.40 -4.88 -21.57
N ALA A 2 7.33 -4.36 -20.80
CA ALA A 2 7.25 -4.39 -19.32
C ALA A 2 5.95 -3.80 -18.74
N SER A 3 5.36 -2.77 -19.34
CA SER A 3 4.10 -2.19 -18.85
C SER A 3 2.88 -3.11 -19.04
N GLU A 4 2.86 -3.95 -20.06
CA GLU A 4 1.76 -4.88 -20.32
C GLU A 4 1.82 -6.09 -19.37
N GLU A 5 3.01 -6.62 -19.13
CA GLU A 5 3.24 -7.70 -18.17
C GLU A 5 2.82 -7.29 -16.76
N VAL A 6 3.12 -6.05 -16.32
CA VAL A 6 2.70 -5.54 -15.02
C VAL A 6 1.20 -5.30 -14.96
N LYS A 7 0.57 -4.80 -16.02
CA LYS A 7 -0.90 -4.68 -16.06
C LYS A 7 -1.58 -6.05 -15.88
N GLN A 8 -1.07 -7.07 -16.59
CA GLN A 8 -1.58 -8.43 -16.43
C GLN A 8 -1.35 -8.96 -15.01
N SER A 9 -0.19 -8.68 -14.42
CA SER A 9 0.13 -9.01 -13.03
C SER A 9 -0.86 -8.37 -12.05
N VAL A 10 -1.16 -7.09 -12.19
CA VAL A 10 -2.19 -6.39 -11.38
C VAL A 10 -3.57 -7.02 -11.56
N CYS A 11 -3.97 -7.37 -12.78
CA CYS A 11 -5.24 -8.03 -13.05
C CYS A 11 -5.31 -9.42 -12.39
N ASN A 12 -4.27 -10.22 -12.49
CA ASN A 12 -4.19 -11.54 -11.87
C ASN A 12 -4.30 -11.44 -10.35
N PHE A 13 -3.52 -10.54 -9.74
CA PHE A 13 -3.59 -10.26 -8.31
C PHE A 13 -5.00 -9.80 -7.87
N ALA A 14 -5.64 -8.94 -8.66
CA ALA A 14 -6.99 -8.46 -8.37
C ALA A 14 -8.01 -9.59 -8.31
N VAL A 15 -7.92 -10.54 -9.25
CA VAL A 15 -8.79 -11.73 -9.28
C VAL A 15 -8.52 -12.62 -8.08
N ASP A 16 -7.25 -12.88 -7.75
CA ASP A 16 -6.89 -13.73 -6.63
C ASP A 16 -7.31 -13.10 -5.30
N LEU A 17 -7.09 -11.80 -5.12
CA LEU A 17 -7.53 -11.05 -3.95
C LEU A 17 -9.06 -11.11 -3.80
N TYR A 18 -9.81 -10.84 -4.87
CA TYR A 18 -11.27 -10.91 -4.85
C TYR A 18 -11.77 -12.28 -4.44
N ARG A 19 -11.21 -13.35 -5.02
CA ARG A 19 -11.54 -14.74 -4.67
C ARG A 19 -11.31 -15.02 -3.18
N GLN A 20 -10.20 -14.55 -2.62
CA GLN A 20 -9.89 -14.74 -1.19
C GLN A 20 -10.85 -13.96 -0.28
N VAL A 21 -11.20 -12.73 -0.65
CA VAL A 21 -12.15 -11.90 0.11
C VAL A 21 -13.53 -12.57 0.13
N VAL A 22 -14.05 -12.96 -1.04
CA VAL A 22 -15.36 -13.64 -1.14
C VAL A 22 -15.37 -14.97 -0.37
N LYS A 23 -14.30 -15.75 -0.48
CA LYS A 23 -14.19 -17.02 0.27
C LYS A 23 -14.23 -16.82 1.79
N LYS A 24 -13.60 -15.74 2.31
CA LYS A 24 -13.62 -15.43 3.75
C LYS A 24 -14.97 -14.92 4.24
N GLN A 25 -15.76 -14.27 3.39
CA GLN A 25 -17.07 -13.76 3.79
C GLN A 25 -18.13 -14.88 3.95
N GLY A 26 -17.86 -16.08 3.44
CA GLY A 26 -18.78 -17.22 3.54
C GLY A 26 -19.98 -17.14 2.58
N VAL A 27 -20.98 -17.98 2.81
CA VAL A 27 -22.17 -18.07 1.96
C VAL A 27 -23.14 -16.93 2.32
N GLY A 28 -23.00 -15.80 1.67
CA GLY A 28 -23.89 -14.65 1.81
C GLY A 28 -23.60 -13.61 0.73
N LEU A 29 -24.65 -13.00 0.17
CA LEU A 29 -24.50 -11.88 -0.78
C LEU A 29 -24.20 -10.61 0.01
N SER A 30 -22.91 -10.31 0.20
CA SER A 30 -22.47 -9.03 0.74
C SER A 30 -21.74 -8.22 -0.34
N ASN A 31 -21.90 -6.90 -0.29
CA ASN A 31 -21.15 -6.03 -1.18
C ASN A 31 -19.65 -6.10 -0.86
N VAL A 32 -18.83 -6.23 -1.90
CA VAL A 32 -17.37 -6.18 -1.81
C VAL A 32 -16.89 -4.88 -2.45
N PHE A 33 -16.23 -4.05 -1.66
CA PHE A 33 -15.58 -2.83 -2.13
C PHE A 33 -14.11 -2.86 -1.74
N ILE A 34 -13.25 -3.04 -2.72
CA ILE A 34 -11.79 -3.13 -2.55
C ILE A 34 -11.09 -2.37 -3.66
N SER A 35 -9.86 -1.92 -3.40
CA SER A 35 -8.97 -1.36 -4.42
C SER A 35 -7.76 -2.28 -4.60
N PRO A 36 -7.78 -3.21 -5.56
CA PRO A 36 -6.66 -4.14 -5.77
C PRO A 36 -5.36 -3.43 -6.10
N LEU A 37 -5.37 -2.38 -6.92
CA LEU A 37 -4.17 -1.61 -7.25
C LEU A 37 -3.53 -0.97 -6.02
N SER A 38 -4.34 -0.48 -5.09
CA SER A 38 -3.91 0.13 -3.85
C SER A 38 -3.17 -0.90 -2.97
N ILE A 39 -3.78 -2.06 -2.74
CA ILE A 39 -3.19 -3.16 -1.97
C ILE A 39 -1.94 -3.70 -2.67
N TYR A 40 -1.99 -3.87 -3.98
CA TYR A 40 -0.85 -4.28 -4.80
C TYR A 40 0.35 -3.35 -4.60
N THR A 41 0.12 -2.03 -4.61
CA THR A 41 1.16 -1.02 -4.42
C THR A 41 1.79 -1.13 -3.02
N ALA A 42 0.98 -1.29 -1.97
CA ALA A 42 1.48 -1.44 -0.59
C ALA A 42 2.34 -2.71 -0.44
N VAL A 43 1.91 -3.82 -1.03
CA VAL A 43 2.68 -5.09 -1.03
C VAL A 43 3.96 -4.96 -1.85
N ALA A 44 3.93 -4.23 -2.99
CA ALA A 44 5.11 -3.97 -3.79
C ALA A 44 6.13 -3.06 -3.06
N MET A 45 5.68 -2.09 -2.27
CA MET A 45 6.56 -1.31 -1.39
C MET A 45 7.23 -2.22 -0.35
N THR A 46 6.51 -3.17 0.22
CA THR A 46 7.09 -4.17 1.15
C THR A 46 8.11 -5.06 0.43
N MET A 47 7.83 -5.50 -0.79
CA MET A 47 8.76 -6.25 -1.63
C MET A 47 10.08 -5.51 -1.85
N ALA A 48 10.01 -4.19 -2.04
CA ALA A 48 11.19 -3.35 -2.29
C ALA A 48 12.18 -3.34 -1.12
N GLY A 49 11.71 -3.60 0.11
CA GLY A 49 12.54 -3.73 1.32
C GLY A 49 12.82 -5.17 1.73
N ALA A 50 12.27 -6.15 1.03
CA ALA A 50 12.43 -7.56 1.35
C ALA A 50 13.63 -8.18 0.62
N ASP A 51 14.17 -9.27 1.18
CA ASP A 51 15.23 -10.07 0.56
C ASP A 51 14.97 -11.57 0.71
N GLY A 52 15.76 -12.38 0.01
CA GLY A 52 15.74 -13.85 0.10
C GLY A 52 14.36 -14.45 -0.21
N GLN A 53 13.95 -15.40 0.61
CA GLN A 53 12.70 -16.13 0.42
C GLN A 53 11.47 -15.22 0.52
N THR A 54 11.45 -14.30 1.47
CA THR A 54 10.33 -13.35 1.63
C THR A 54 10.08 -12.55 0.36
N LYS A 55 11.14 -12.04 -0.26
CA LYS A 55 11.05 -11.32 -1.53
C LYS A 55 10.47 -12.19 -2.64
N ASN A 56 10.94 -13.44 -2.73
CA ASN A 56 10.47 -14.38 -3.75
C ASN A 56 8.99 -14.74 -3.58
N GLU A 57 8.53 -14.92 -2.35
CA GLU A 57 7.12 -15.18 -2.05
C GLU A 57 6.23 -13.98 -2.39
N ILE A 58 6.69 -12.75 -2.10
CA ILE A 58 5.96 -11.53 -2.48
C ILE A 58 5.93 -11.39 -4.01
N LEU A 59 7.05 -11.60 -4.71
CA LEU A 59 7.10 -11.59 -6.18
C LEU A 59 6.11 -12.57 -6.79
N ALA A 60 6.05 -13.78 -6.25
CA ALA A 60 5.10 -14.80 -6.70
C ALA A 60 3.65 -14.38 -6.46
N SER A 61 3.34 -13.85 -5.27
CA SER A 61 2.00 -13.39 -4.90
C SER A 61 1.52 -12.20 -5.74
N LEU A 62 2.45 -11.35 -6.16
CA LEU A 62 2.17 -10.23 -7.06
C LEU A 62 2.24 -10.61 -8.54
N HIS A 63 2.48 -11.86 -8.89
CA HIS A 63 2.71 -12.31 -10.27
C HIS A 63 3.85 -11.56 -11.00
N LEU A 64 4.91 -11.20 -10.27
CA LEU A 64 6.05 -10.41 -10.77
C LEU A 64 7.33 -11.24 -10.96
N SER A 65 7.30 -12.55 -10.72
CA SER A 65 8.51 -13.40 -10.72
C SER A 65 9.27 -13.43 -12.06
N LYS A 66 8.63 -13.01 -13.15
CA LYS A 66 9.23 -12.96 -14.50
C LYS A 66 9.42 -11.54 -15.03
N VAL A 67 9.12 -10.53 -14.21
CA VAL A 67 9.23 -9.12 -14.61
C VAL A 67 10.61 -8.59 -14.25
N ASP A 68 11.30 -8.05 -15.23
CA ASP A 68 12.57 -7.36 -15.01
C ASP A 68 12.34 -6.03 -14.30
N ASN A 69 13.20 -5.71 -13.30
CA ASN A 69 13.12 -4.49 -12.51
C ASN A 69 11.70 -4.21 -11.97
N PRO A 70 11.14 -5.14 -11.16
CA PRO A 70 9.73 -5.09 -10.79
C PRO A 70 9.33 -3.81 -10.05
N ASN A 71 10.23 -3.19 -9.27
CA ASN A 71 9.95 -1.94 -8.59
C ASN A 71 9.65 -0.81 -9.58
N GLU A 72 10.54 -0.58 -10.55
CA GLU A 72 10.39 0.46 -11.55
C GLU A 72 9.18 0.20 -12.44
N ALA A 73 8.94 -1.05 -12.79
CA ALA A 73 7.83 -1.46 -13.62
C ALA A 73 6.48 -1.17 -12.92
N VAL A 74 6.35 -1.53 -11.64
CA VAL A 74 5.16 -1.21 -10.82
C VAL A 74 5.02 0.29 -10.61
N GLY A 75 6.10 0.99 -10.26
CA GLY A 75 6.09 2.45 -10.05
C GLY A 75 5.60 3.20 -11.28
N SER A 76 6.01 2.78 -12.48
CA SER A 76 5.55 3.36 -13.75
C SER A 76 4.03 3.25 -13.92
N ILE A 77 3.45 2.09 -13.58
CA ILE A 77 2.00 1.88 -13.62
C ILE A 77 1.29 2.76 -12.59
N VAL A 78 1.77 2.79 -11.35
CA VAL A 78 1.20 3.62 -10.27
C VAL A 78 1.19 5.09 -10.68
N GLN A 79 2.30 5.62 -11.19
CA GLN A 79 2.39 7.00 -11.64
C GLN A 79 1.49 7.29 -12.84
N GLN A 80 1.30 6.33 -13.75
CA GLN A 80 0.36 6.48 -14.86
C GLN A 80 -1.09 6.63 -14.40
N TYR A 81 -1.49 5.86 -13.38
CA TYR A 81 -2.85 5.93 -12.82
C TYR A 81 -3.08 7.17 -11.96
N LEU A 82 -2.04 7.71 -11.33
CA LEU A 82 -2.12 8.93 -10.52
C LEU A 82 -2.24 10.22 -11.34
N ARG A 83 -2.01 10.16 -12.65
CA ARG A 83 -2.19 11.33 -13.52
C ARG A 83 -3.66 11.74 -13.52
N SER A 84 -3.90 13.03 -13.24
CA SER A 84 -5.24 13.62 -13.28
C SER A 84 -5.94 13.33 -14.61
N LYS A 85 -7.18 12.87 -14.52
CA LYS A 85 -8.06 12.66 -15.68
C LYS A 85 -9.26 13.59 -15.52
N THR A 86 -9.69 14.18 -16.62
CA THR A 86 -10.91 15.00 -16.67
C THR A 86 -12.11 14.18 -16.18
N GLY A 87 -12.89 14.70 -15.25
CA GLY A 87 -14.07 14.02 -14.71
C GLY A 87 -13.78 13.00 -13.60
N VAL A 88 -12.53 12.90 -13.12
CA VAL A 88 -12.17 11.97 -12.02
C VAL A 88 -11.21 12.64 -11.04
N GLU A 89 -11.54 12.57 -9.78
CA GLU A 89 -10.65 12.90 -8.67
C GLU A 89 -10.15 11.58 -8.05
N LEU A 90 -8.85 11.33 -8.17
CA LEU A 90 -8.20 10.14 -7.62
C LEU A 90 -7.02 10.59 -6.75
N ALA A 91 -7.06 10.25 -5.48
CA ALA A 91 -5.93 10.41 -4.57
C ALA A 91 -5.48 9.04 -4.06
N LEU A 92 -4.21 8.73 -4.27
CA LEU A 92 -3.54 7.56 -3.72
C LEU A 92 -2.45 8.05 -2.77
N ALA A 93 -2.61 7.80 -1.49
CA ALA A 93 -1.67 8.18 -0.46
C ALA A 93 -0.92 6.96 0.05
N ASN A 94 0.39 6.97 -0.11
CA ASN A 94 1.29 5.92 0.36
C ASN A 94 2.24 6.48 1.39
N ARG A 95 2.35 5.85 2.56
CA ARG A 95 3.33 6.21 3.58
C ARG A 95 3.78 5.01 4.38
N LEU A 96 5.06 5.00 4.70
CA LEU A 96 5.66 4.06 5.64
C LEU A 96 5.89 4.77 6.96
N PHE A 97 5.36 4.21 8.03
CA PHE A 97 5.58 4.69 9.39
C PHE A 97 6.50 3.75 10.14
N ALA A 98 7.64 4.26 10.62
CA ALA A 98 8.53 3.55 11.53
C ALA A 98 8.07 3.81 12.97
N LEU A 99 7.59 2.77 13.65
CA LEU A 99 6.95 2.87 14.96
C LEU A 99 7.90 2.62 16.13
N ARG A 100 9.06 2.06 15.84
CA ARG A 100 10.18 1.89 16.76
C ARG A 100 11.41 2.61 16.22
N PRO A 101 12.43 2.83 17.05
CA PRO A 101 13.74 3.28 16.57
C PRO A 101 14.37 2.19 15.69
N ALA A 102 13.73 1.91 14.58
CA ALA A 102 14.20 0.97 13.58
C ALA A 102 14.80 1.79 12.45
N THR A 103 15.99 1.44 12.09
CA THR A 103 16.66 2.09 10.98
C THR A 103 15.99 1.65 9.68
N VAL A 104 15.10 2.47 9.16
CA VAL A 104 14.71 2.37 7.75
C VAL A 104 15.90 2.89 6.94
N SER A 105 16.49 2.06 6.08
CA SER A 105 17.69 2.48 5.37
C SER A 105 17.41 3.69 4.45
N PRO A 106 18.37 4.62 4.30
CA PRO A 106 18.23 5.75 3.39
C PRO A 106 17.94 5.32 1.95
N GLU A 107 18.56 4.22 1.50
CA GLU A 107 18.40 3.67 0.16
C GLU A 107 16.97 3.19 -0.07
N TYR A 108 16.39 2.50 0.92
CA TYR A 108 15.00 2.06 0.84
C TYR A 108 14.03 3.25 0.86
N SER A 109 14.25 4.23 1.72
CA SER A 109 13.45 5.46 1.76
C SER A 109 13.49 6.22 0.44
N GLN A 110 14.67 6.34 -0.18
CA GLN A 110 14.82 6.96 -1.50
C GLN A 110 14.11 6.15 -2.59
N LEU A 111 14.23 4.82 -2.56
CA LEU A 111 13.59 3.95 -3.53
C LEU A 111 12.06 4.10 -3.50
N ILE A 112 11.44 3.97 -2.32
CA ILE A 112 9.97 4.09 -2.21
C ILE A 112 9.49 5.49 -2.52
N GLY A 113 10.26 6.52 -2.17
CA GLY A 113 9.96 7.91 -2.53
C GLY A 113 9.95 8.13 -4.05
N LYS A 114 10.99 7.67 -4.73
CA LYS A 114 11.17 7.82 -6.18
C LYS A 114 10.15 7.00 -6.98
N VAL A 115 9.93 5.75 -6.58
CA VAL A 115 9.20 4.76 -7.36
C VAL A 115 7.70 4.81 -7.06
N TYR A 116 7.33 4.89 -5.78
CA TYR A 116 5.93 4.78 -5.33
C TYR A 116 5.33 6.09 -4.84
N ASN A 117 6.10 7.19 -4.91
CA ASN A 117 5.73 8.49 -4.32
C ASN A 117 5.32 8.36 -2.84
N ALA A 118 6.03 7.51 -2.10
CA ALA A 118 5.76 7.21 -0.71
C ALA A 118 6.80 7.87 0.19
N ALA A 119 6.33 8.58 1.22
CA ALA A 119 7.20 9.12 2.25
C ALA A 119 7.42 8.11 3.38
N THR A 120 8.59 8.22 4.04
CA THR A 120 8.86 7.54 5.31
C THR A 120 8.74 8.55 6.44
N GLU A 121 8.08 8.17 7.53
CA GLU A 121 7.93 8.99 8.72
C GLU A 121 8.25 8.18 9.98
N GLU A 122 9.06 8.73 10.87
CA GLU A 122 9.39 8.10 12.13
C GLU A 122 8.48 8.60 13.26
N LEU A 123 7.80 7.66 13.92
CA LEU A 123 6.89 7.92 15.04
C LEU A 123 7.42 7.36 16.37
N SER A 124 8.67 6.92 16.42
CA SER A 124 9.28 6.32 17.62
C SER A 124 9.29 7.25 18.83
N THR A 125 9.34 8.58 18.58
CA THR A 125 9.37 9.62 19.63
C THR A 125 7.99 9.93 20.22
N LEU A 126 6.90 9.46 19.63
CA LEU A 126 5.57 9.67 20.18
C LEU A 126 5.34 8.86 21.46
N PRO A 127 4.62 9.43 22.45
CA PRO A 127 4.64 8.95 23.84
C PRO A 127 3.96 7.58 24.04
N SER A 128 3.08 7.16 23.11
CA SER A 128 2.35 5.91 23.25
C SER A 128 1.96 5.30 21.91
N ASN A 129 1.62 4.01 21.91
CA ASN A 129 1.10 3.34 20.72
C ASN A 129 -0.23 3.95 20.24
N ASP A 130 -1.03 4.45 21.16
CA ASP A 130 -2.29 5.12 20.82
C ASP A 130 -2.03 6.48 20.17
N ALA A 131 -1.07 7.26 20.66
CA ALA A 131 -0.65 8.50 20.01
C ALA A 131 -0.12 8.26 18.58
N LYS A 132 0.64 7.18 18.35
CA LYS A 132 1.10 6.77 17.01
C LYS A 132 -0.08 6.42 16.11
N ARG A 133 -1.04 5.63 16.62
CA ARG A 133 -2.27 5.25 15.92
C ARG A 133 -3.09 6.48 15.52
N GLU A 134 -3.30 7.40 16.43
CA GLU A 134 -4.05 8.63 16.17
C GLU A 134 -3.36 9.51 15.12
N HIS A 135 -2.03 9.62 15.18
CA HIS A 135 -1.26 10.34 14.18
C HIS A 135 -1.45 9.73 12.77
N ILE A 136 -1.40 8.40 12.66
CA ILE A 136 -1.65 7.71 11.38
C ILE A 136 -3.08 7.93 10.91
N ASN A 137 -4.09 7.79 11.78
CA ASN A 137 -5.49 8.03 11.43
C ASN A 137 -5.72 9.46 10.95
N LYS A 138 -5.13 10.45 11.61
CA LYS A 138 -5.18 11.85 11.20
C LYS A 138 -4.60 12.04 9.80
N TRP A 139 -3.41 11.49 9.54
CA TRP A 139 -2.81 11.55 8.22
C TRP A 139 -3.69 10.91 7.14
N VAL A 140 -4.31 9.76 7.42
CA VAL A 140 -5.24 9.11 6.49
C VAL A 140 -6.45 9.99 6.22
N ALA A 141 -7.05 10.60 7.25
CA ALA A 141 -8.18 11.49 7.09
C ALA A 141 -7.85 12.69 6.18
N GLU A 142 -6.71 13.33 6.42
CA GLU A 142 -6.23 14.47 5.61
C GLU A 142 -6.02 14.09 4.13
N ASN A 143 -5.55 12.87 3.86
CA ASN A 143 -5.28 12.37 2.51
C ASN A 143 -6.48 11.68 1.83
N THR A 144 -7.61 11.58 2.49
CA THR A 144 -8.86 10.99 1.96
C THR A 144 -10.05 11.95 2.03
N ALA A 145 -9.81 13.24 1.98
CA ALA A 145 -10.84 14.28 2.09
C ALA A 145 -11.77 14.06 3.31
N ASN A 146 -11.22 13.60 4.42
CA ASN A 146 -11.92 13.24 5.66
C ASN A 146 -12.99 12.15 5.50
N LYS A 147 -12.86 11.30 4.47
CA LYS A 147 -13.79 10.16 4.27
C LYS A 147 -13.40 8.93 5.07
N ILE A 148 -12.09 8.75 5.35
CA ILE A 148 -11.59 7.68 6.21
C ILE A 148 -10.96 8.33 7.44
N THR A 149 -11.71 8.43 8.51
CA THR A 149 -11.28 9.13 9.75
C THR A 149 -10.67 8.18 10.80
N SER A 150 -10.89 6.87 10.66
CA SER A 150 -10.38 5.84 11.60
C SER A 150 -10.06 4.56 10.86
N LEU A 151 -8.89 4.52 10.21
CA LEU A 151 -8.38 3.32 9.52
C LEU A 151 -7.92 2.26 10.52
N LEU A 152 -7.20 2.70 11.56
CA LEU A 152 -6.64 1.83 12.58
C LEU A 152 -7.50 1.92 13.85
N PRO A 153 -8.25 0.84 14.21
CA PRO A 153 -8.99 0.79 15.47
C PRO A 153 -8.06 0.74 16.68
N SER A 154 -8.60 0.96 17.88
CA SER A 154 -7.84 0.84 19.13
C SER A 154 -7.17 -0.52 19.24
N GLY A 155 -5.91 -0.55 19.70
CA GLY A 155 -5.11 -1.76 19.81
C GLY A 155 -4.45 -2.26 18.52
N SER A 156 -4.63 -1.59 17.38
CA SER A 156 -3.96 -1.99 16.12
C SER A 156 -2.44 -1.85 16.17
N ILE A 157 -1.92 -0.92 16.96
CA ILE A 157 -0.49 -0.73 17.17
C ILE A 157 -0.14 -1.29 18.55
N THR A 158 0.77 -2.25 18.55
CA THR A 158 1.27 -2.91 19.77
C THR A 158 2.76 -2.62 19.94
N ASN A 159 3.31 -3.06 21.08
CA ASN A 159 4.76 -2.97 21.31
C ASN A 159 5.57 -3.83 20.32
N ASP A 160 4.96 -4.77 19.62
CA ASP A 160 5.62 -5.60 18.62
C ASP A 160 5.55 -5.03 17.21
N THR A 161 4.76 -3.99 17.00
CA THR A 161 4.66 -3.31 15.71
C THR A 161 5.90 -2.47 15.45
N VAL A 162 6.68 -2.84 14.45
CA VAL A 162 7.93 -2.15 14.06
C VAL A 162 7.69 -1.13 12.95
N LEU A 163 6.98 -1.56 11.91
CA LEU A 163 6.67 -0.78 10.72
C LEU A 163 5.18 -0.88 10.41
N SER A 164 4.63 0.18 9.83
CA SER A 164 3.28 0.16 9.26
C SER A 164 3.32 0.77 7.86
N VAL A 165 2.94 0.00 6.87
CA VAL A 165 2.78 0.50 5.49
C VAL A 165 1.31 0.86 5.33
N ILE A 166 1.04 2.14 5.16
CA ILE A 166 -0.31 2.65 4.99
C ILE A 166 -0.50 3.06 3.54
N ASN A 167 -1.57 2.56 2.98
CA ASN A 167 -2.06 2.95 1.68
C ASN A 167 -3.54 3.34 1.81
N ALA A 168 -3.91 4.49 1.28
CA ALA A 168 -5.28 4.95 1.24
C ALA A 168 -5.61 5.45 -0.16
N LEU A 169 -6.77 5.06 -0.67
CA LEU A 169 -7.26 5.48 -1.98
C LEU A 169 -8.60 6.19 -1.81
N TYR A 170 -8.68 7.38 -2.37
CA TYR A 170 -9.92 8.14 -2.52
C TYR A 170 -10.24 8.27 -4.01
N PHE A 171 -11.48 7.96 -4.37
CA PHE A 171 -11.98 8.07 -5.74
C PHE A 171 -13.31 8.81 -5.74
N LYS A 172 -13.44 9.80 -6.63
CA LYS A 172 -14.68 10.50 -6.90
C LYS A 172 -14.83 10.71 -8.40
N GLY A 173 -15.93 10.24 -8.97
CA GLY A 173 -16.41 10.63 -10.31
C GLY A 173 -17.12 11.98 -10.23
N ILE A 174 -16.93 12.82 -11.25
CA ILE A 174 -17.55 14.15 -11.39
C ILE A 174 -18.56 14.07 -12.51
#